data_0681d18f60fe4ca49949aba3cc42680c
#
_entry.id   0681d18f60fe4ca49949aba3cc42680c
#
_cell.length_a   1.000
_cell.length_b   1.000
_cell.length_c   1.000
_cell.angle_alpha   90.00
_cell.angle_beta   90.00
_cell.angle_gamma   90.00
#
_symmetry.space_group_name_H-M   'P 1'
#
loop_
_entity.id
_entity.type
_entity.pdbx_description
1 polymer ?
#
loop_
_entity_poly.entity_id
_entity_poly.type
_entity_poly.pdbx_seq_one_letter_code
_entity_poly.pdbx_strand_id
1 'polypeptide(L)'
;MLCIQVTPKIALQYMFPSTGMLYATVTKGYKTGGFNTSFDREEDRTFRPETSWNYELGAKHPFLDNRLNAEFCFFWIDWKNQQIYQMLATQNGQFLRNAGRSESKGVEVSLQGNPVNGLMVQVNYGFTHATFKDYKDERRGIDYSGNFLPMVPRHTFAVGADYTIPNPCRHIDRFTVSANYTGTGRILWKEDNKVSQPYYGLLNAKVSATKDFITFAIWAKNMTGADYSAFYFETGGKGLAQKGRPFTIGGNIQLSF
;
A
#
# COMPACT_ATOMS: atom_id res chain seq x y z
N MET A 1 31.26 -13.95 4.10
CA MET A 1 31.77 -12.71 3.48
C MET A 1 30.97 -11.55 4.08
N LEU A 2 31.62 -10.67 4.83
CA LEU A 2 30.94 -9.49 5.40
C LEU A 2 30.78 -8.46 4.26
N CYS A 3 29.54 -8.16 3.86
CA CYS A 3 29.27 -7.15 2.84
C CYS A 3 28.86 -5.84 3.54
N ILE A 4 29.73 -4.85 3.54
CA ILE A 4 29.43 -3.52 4.05
C ILE A 4 28.71 -2.76 2.95
N GLN A 5 27.48 -2.30 3.23
CA GLN A 5 26.66 -1.50 2.33
C GLN A 5 26.38 -0.14 2.93
N VAL A 6 26.57 0.91 2.13
CA VAL A 6 26.23 2.28 2.52
C VAL A 6 24.89 2.66 1.91
N THR A 7 23.93 3.04 2.77
CA THR A 7 22.58 3.49 2.40
C THR A 7 22.35 4.92 2.87
N PRO A 8 22.89 5.93 2.16
CA PRO A 8 22.75 7.32 2.55
C PRO A 8 21.31 7.79 2.48
N LYS A 9 20.96 8.70 3.42
CA LYS A 9 19.72 9.46 3.41
C LYS A 9 20.05 10.93 3.64
N ILE A 10 19.55 11.79 2.77
CA ILE A 10 19.62 13.25 2.89
C ILE A 10 18.18 13.76 2.94
N ALA A 11 17.89 14.62 3.91
CA ALA A 11 16.60 15.26 4.04
C ALA A 11 16.81 16.77 4.28
N LEU A 12 16.08 17.57 3.53
CA LEU A 12 15.99 19.01 3.71
C LEU A 12 14.55 19.35 4.02
N GLN A 13 14.33 20.25 4.97
CA GLN A 13 13.00 20.74 5.29
C GLN A 13 13.05 22.26 5.53
N TYR A 14 12.01 22.93 5.08
CA TYR A 14 11.79 24.34 5.31
C TYR A 14 10.45 24.53 6.02
N MET A 15 10.50 25.13 7.20
CA MET A 15 9.32 25.46 8.02
C MET A 15 8.89 26.89 7.70
N PHE A 16 7.62 27.06 7.31
CA PHE A 16 7.05 28.39 7.12
C PHE A 16 6.70 29.01 8.47
N PRO A 17 6.77 30.36 8.60
CA PRO A 17 6.31 31.04 9.80
C PRO A 17 4.85 30.73 10.15
N SER A 18 4.03 30.39 9.16
CA SER A 18 2.61 30.06 9.28
C SER A 18 2.34 28.57 9.53
N THR A 19 3.28 27.81 10.13
CA THR A 19 3.11 26.40 10.52
C THR A 19 3.13 25.37 9.40
N GLY A 20 3.34 25.75 8.15
CA GLY A 20 3.51 24.83 7.03
C GLY A 20 4.96 24.32 6.88
N MET A 21 5.13 23.22 6.16
CA MET A 21 6.45 22.63 5.89
C MET A 21 6.55 22.17 4.44
N LEU A 22 7.69 22.48 3.80
CA LEU A 22 8.15 21.81 2.59
C LEU A 22 9.31 20.88 2.96
N TYR A 23 9.39 19.73 2.30
CA TYR A 23 10.53 18.83 2.47
C TYR A 23 10.94 18.20 1.15
N ALA A 24 12.22 17.87 1.06
CA ALA A 24 12.78 17.04 0.00
C ALA A 24 13.65 15.96 0.63
N THR A 25 13.52 14.71 0.16
CA THR A 25 14.37 13.62 0.62
C THR A 25 14.99 12.86 -0.55
N VAL A 26 16.22 12.39 -0.34
CA VAL A 26 16.89 11.44 -1.22
C VAL A 26 17.41 10.30 -0.38
N THR A 27 16.97 9.09 -0.69
CA THR A 27 17.31 7.90 0.11
C THR A 27 17.74 6.76 -0.79
N LYS A 28 18.83 6.08 -0.44
CA LYS A 28 19.25 4.85 -1.10
C LYS A 28 18.72 3.64 -0.36
N GLY A 29 17.92 2.81 -1.02
CA GLY A 29 17.47 1.50 -0.56
C GLY A 29 18.43 0.38 -0.98
N TYR A 30 18.43 -0.70 -0.21
CA TYR A 30 19.25 -1.87 -0.47
C TYR A 30 18.56 -3.14 0.04
N LYS A 31 18.59 -4.19 -0.77
CA LYS A 31 18.19 -5.55 -0.40
C LYS A 31 19.32 -6.51 -0.75
N THR A 32 19.72 -7.36 0.18
CA THR A 32 20.86 -8.27 0.00
C THR A 32 20.62 -9.24 -1.16
N GLY A 33 21.69 -9.59 -1.88
CA GLY A 33 21.71 -10.75 -2.75
C GLY A 33 21.77 -12.05 -1.93
N GLY A 34 21.65 -13.16 -2.59
CA GLY A 34 21.65 -14.45 -1.92
C GLY A 34 21.76 -15.63 -2.91
N PHE A 35 21.36 -16.79 -2.39
CA PHE A 35 21.38 -18.06 -3.08
C PHE A 35 19.96 -18.61 -3.21
N ASN A 36 19.65 -19.17 -4.35
CA ASN A 36 18.45 -19.97 -4.56
C ASN A 36 18.70 -21.42 -4.10
N THR A 37 17.73 -21.97 -3.36
CA THR A 37 17.76 -23.39 -2.97
C THR A 37 17.33 -24.31 -4.11
N SER A 38 16.56 -23.76 -5.07
CA SER A 38 16.12 -24.45 -6.27
C SER A 38 16.32 -23.52 -7.46
N PHE A 39 16.88 -24.01 -8.52
CA PHE A 39 17.17 -23.26 -9.75
C PHE A 39 17.24 -24.21 -10.94
N ASP A 40 17.05 -23.71 -12.16
CA ASP A 40 17.11 -24.52 -13.38
C ASP A 40 18.50 -24.54 -14.01
N ARG A 41 19.27 -23.47 -13.84
CA ARG A 41 20.60 -23.31 -14.39
C ARG A 41 21.57 -22.85 -13.30
N GLU A 42 22.86 -23.21 -13.43
CA GLU A 42 23.87 -22.80 -12.45
C GLU A 42 23.99 -21.27 -12.32
N GLU A 43 23.73 -20.52 -13.38
CA GLU A 43 23.69 -19.04 -13.34
C GLU A 43 22.58 -18.48 -12.46
N ASP A 44 21.47 -19.20 -12.28
CA ASP A 44 20.34 -18.84 -11.43
C ASP A 44 20.54 -19.23 -9.95
N ARG A 45 21.66 -19.88 -9.63
CA ARG A 45 21.99 -20.28 -8.25
C ARG A 45 22.12 -19.08 -7.31
N THR A 46 22.58 -17.95 -7.83
CA THR A 46 22.77 -16.74 -7.06
C THR A 46 21.99 -15.58 -7.66
N PHE A 47 21.56 -14.66 -6.82
CA PHE A 47 20.98 -13.40 -7.25
C PHE A 47 21.71 -12.22 -6.61
N ARG A 48 21.86 -11.15 -7.38
CA ARG A 48 22.58 -9.94 -6.97
C ARG A 48 21.77 -9.11 -6.01
N PRO A 49 22.42 -8.23 -5.23
CA PRO A 49 21.73 -7.23 -4.45
C PRO A 49 20.85 -6.34 -5.34
N GLU A 50 19.69 -5.97 -4.79
CA GLU A 50 18.80 -4.94 -5.32
C GLU A 50 19.12 -3.60 -4.69
N THR A 51 19.12 -2.54 -5.47
CA THR A 51 19.30 -1.17 -4.97
C THR A 51 18.24 -0.24 -5.55
N SER A 52 17.86 0.76 -4.79
CA SER A 52 16.97 1.81 -5.26
C SER A 52 17.44 3.19 -4.83
N TRP A 53 17.11 4.20 -5.64
CA TRP A 53 17.14 5.59 -5.23
C TRP A 53 15.70 6.09 -5.15
N ASN A 54 15.35 6.65 -4.01
CA ASN A 54 14.05 7.21 -3.74
C ASN A 54 14.21 8.74 -3.56
N TYR A 55 13.44 9.48 -4.34
CA TYR A 55 13.37 10.94 -4.33
C TYR A 55 11.96 11.35 -3.97
N GLU A 56 11.82 12.20 -2.97
CA GLU A 56 10.52 12.68 -2.50
C GLU A 56 10.56 14.21 -2.39
N LEU A 57 9.48 14.84 -2.81
CA LEU A 57 9.21 16.26 -2.60
C LEU A 57 7.79 16.37 -2.05
N GLY A 58 7.65 16.95 -0.87
CA GLY A 58 6.34 17.05 -0.24
C GLY A 58 6.10 18.35 0.50
N ALA A 59 4.84 18.60 0.76
CA ALA A 59 4.35 19.74 1.52
C ALA A 59 3.33 19.28 2.56
N LYS A 60 3.38 19.89 3.73
CA LYS A 60 2.38 19.73 4.79
C LYS A 60 1.94 21.11 5.26
N HIS A 61 0.64 21.33 5.33
CA HIS A 61 0.14 22.62 5.77
C HIS A 61 -1.19 22.47 6.51
N PRO A 62 -1.32 23.02 7.70
CA PRO A 62 -2.59 23.20 8.36
C PRO A 62 -3.34 24.42 7.79
N PHE A 63 -4.64 24.27 7.61
CA PHE A 63 -5.57 25.30 7.15
C PHE A 63 -6.69 25.48 8.17
N LEU A 64 -7.44 26.57 8.05
CA LEU A 64 -8.65 26.83 8.82
C LEU A 64 -8.40 26.72 10.34
N ASP A 65 -7.39 27.42 10.86
CA ASP A 65 -7.02 27.40 12.27
C ASP A 65 -6.77 25.97 12.81
N ASN A 66 -5.99 25.17 12.05
CA ASN A 66 -5.68 23.77 12.33
C ASN A 66 -6.88 22.80 12.25
N ARG A 67 -8.01 23.23 11.70
CA ARG A 67 -9.16 22.33 11.50
C ARG A 67 -9.01 21.42 10.30
N LEU A 68 -8.10 21.74 9.36
CA LEU A 68 -7.79 20.94 8.17
C LEU A 68 -6.29 20.84 8.04
N ASN A 69 -5.75 19.61 8.04
CA ASN A 69 -4.37 19.30 7.69
C ASN A 69 -4.33 18.71 6.29
N ALA A 70 -3.50 19.25 5.43
CA ALA A 70 -3.28 18.74 4.09
C ALA A 70 -1.80 18.37 3.92
N GLU A 71 -1.59 17.19 3.35
CA GLU A 71 -0.27 16.70 2.97
C GLU A 71 -0.28 16.33 1.50
N PHE A 72 0.78 16.67 0.81
CA PHE A 72 1.04 16.31 -0.57
C PHE A 72 2.46 15.78 -0.69
N CYS A 73 2.64 14.68 -1.41
CA CYS A 73 3.94 14.11 -1.70
C CYS A 73 4.02 13.70 -3.17
N PHE A 74 5.06 14.09 -3.85
CA PHE A 74 5.49 13.53 -5.12
C PHE A 74 6.69 12.63 -4.83
N PHE A 75 6.72 11.42 -5.41
CA PHE A 75 7.83 10.50 -5.29
C PHE A 75 8.29 9.97 -6.65
N TRP A 76 9.56 9.63 -6.72
CA TRP A 76 10.18 8.92 -7.83
C TRP A 76 11.21 7.93 -7.30
N ILE A 77 11.07 6.66 -7.70
CA ILE A 77 11.93 5.56 -7.27
C ILE A 77 12.52 4.90 -8.50
N ASP A 78 13.84 4.82 -8.56
CA ASP A 78 14.61 4.12 -9.59
C ASP A 78 15.23 2.86 -8.98
N TRP A 79 14.79 1.69 -9.41
CA TRP A 79 15.32 0.40 -8.98
C TRP A 79 16.27 -0.21 -9.99
N LYS A 80 17.38 -0.75 -9.50
CA LYS A 80 18.34 -1.55 -10.25
C LYS A 80 18.42 -2.95 -9.68
N ASN A 81 18.50 -3.93 -10.57
CA ASN A 81 18.57 -5.36 -10.21
C ASN A 81 17.41 -5.81 -9.31
N GLN A 82 16.19 -5.33 -9.56
CA GLN A 82 15.02 -5.69 -8.77
C GLN A 82 14.89 -7.22 -8.69
N GLN A 83 14.74 -7.74 -7.48
CA GLN A 83 14.60 -9.17 -7.24
C GLN A 83 13.14 -9.58 -7.44
N ILE A 84 12.91 -10.45 -8.40
CA ILE A 84 11.59 -10.98 -8.72
C ILE A 84 11.60 -12.50 -8.63
N TYR A 85 10.44 -13.08 -8.28
CA TYR A 85 10.25 -14.52 -8.32
C TYR A 85 9.91 -14.98 -9.72
N GLN A 86 10.60 -16.03 -10.17
CA GLN A 86 10.29 -16.75 -11.39
C GLN A 86 9.99 -18.22 -11.08
N MET A 87 9.07 -18.80 -11.85
CA MET A 87 8.76 -20.24 -11.74
C MET A 87 9.89 -21.07 -12.34
N LEU A 88 10.19 -22.21 -11.70
CA LEU A 88 11.04 -23.24 -12.28
C LEU A 88 10.42 -23.80 -13.57
N ALA A 89 11.22 -24.33 -14.46
CA ALA A 89 10.75 -24.97 -15.69
C ALA A 89 9.82 -26.15 -15.40
N THR A 90 10.02 -26.85 -14.28
CA THR A 90 9.16 -27.94 -13.79
C THR A 90 7.82 -27.45 -13.24
N GLN A 91 7.63 -26.13 -13.09
CA GLN A 91 6.47 -25.48 -12.45
C GLN A 91 6.24 -25.88 -10.96
N ASN A 92 7.18 -26.58 -10.35
CA ASN A 92 7.12 -27.07 -8.96
C ASN A 92 8.05 -26.29 -8.03
N GLY A 93 8.02 -24.96 -8.12
CA GLY A 93 8.81 -24.10 -7.24
C GLY A 93 9.16 -22.77 -7.90
N GLN A 94 9.82 -21.93 -7.13
CA GLN A 94 10.19 -20.58 -7.52
C GLN A 94 11.65 -20.31 -7.15
N PHE A 95 12.28 -19.43 -7.88
CA PHE A 95 13.59 -18.90 -7.57
C PHE A 95 13.62 -17.37 -7.78
N LEU A 96 14.52 -16.69 -7.11
CA LEU A 96 14.73 -15.26 -7.28
C LEU A 96 15.68 -14.99 -8.44
N ARG A 97 15.29 -14.04 -9.29
CA ARG A 97 16.13 -13.51 -10.36
C ARG A 97 16.10 -11.98 -10.34
N ASN A 98 17.14 -11.34 -10.83
CA ASN A 98 17.16 -9.91 -10.95
C ASN A 98 16.50 -9.48 -12.26
N ALA A 99 15.47 -8.61 -12.19
CA ALA A 99 15.08 -7.78 -13.30
C ALA A 99 16.17 -6.72 -13.55
N GLY A 100 16.29 -6.20 -14.76
CA GLY A 100 17.29 -5.20 -15.08
C GLY A 100 17.05 -3.90 -14.29
N ARG A 101 15.96 -3.19 -14.61
CA ARG A 101 15.61 -1.90 -14.02
C ARG A 101 14.10 -1.69 -13.98
N SER A 102 13.63 -1.07 -12.92
CA SER A 102 12.23 -0.66 -12.77
C SER A 102 12.13 0.78 -12.27
N GLU A 103 11.05 1.43 -12.56
CA GLU A 103 10.77 2.80 -12.13
C GLU A 103 9.37 2.86 -11.53
N SER A 104 9.23 3.57 -10.42
CA SER A 104 7.93 3.95 -9.86
C SER A 104 7.90 5.44 -9.60
N LYS A 105 6.83 6.10 -9.98
CA LYS A 105 6.60 7.52 -9.70
C LYS A 105 5.13 7.74 -9.42
N GLY A 106 4.85 8.72 -8.58
CA GLY A 106 3.48 8.98 -8.21
C GLY A 106 3.29 10.18 -7.33
N VAL A 107 2.05 10.33 -6.92
CA VAL A 107 1.63 11.38 -6.01
C VAL A 107 0.77 10.79 -4.90
N GLU A 108 0.92 11.34 -3.70
CA GLU A 108 0.09 11.01 -2.54
C GLU A 108 -0.50 12.31 -1.98
N VAL A 109 -1.78 12.24 -1.65
CA VAL A 109 -2.52 13.33 -1.02
C VAL A 109 -3.21 12.79 0.23
N SER A 110 -3.04 13.47 1.35
CA SER A 110 -3.74 13.18 2.60
C SER A 110 -4.39 14.46 3.12
N LEU A 111 -5.69 14.38 3.38
CA LEU A 111 -6.47 15.43 4.02
C LEU A 111 -7.08 14.88 5.29
N GLN A 112 -6.92 15.59 6.40
CA GLN A 112 -7.55 15.25 7.67
C GLN A 112 -8.11 16.50 8.30
N GLY A 113 -9.37 16.45 8.70
CA GLY A 113 -10.01 17.63 9.26
C GLY A 113 -11.15 17.35 10.21
N ASN A 114 -11.44 18.38 11.02
CA ASN A 114 -12.56 18.43 11.96
C ASN A 114 -13.52 19.55 11.52
N PRO A 115 -14.38 19.32 10.50
CA PRO A 115 -15.22 20.37 9.93
C PRO A 115 -16.25 20.93 10.94
N VAL A 116 -16.74 20.07 11.83
CA VAL A 116 -17.63 20.42 12.93
C VAL A 116 -17.22 19.66 14.20
N ASN A 117 -17.69 20.15 15.36
CA ASN A 117 -17.39 19.47 16.61
C ASN A 117 -17.87 18.02 16.61
N GLY A 118 -17.00 17.11 17.03
CA GLY A 118 -17.25 15.67 17.08
C GLY A 118 -17.07 14.94 15.75
N LEU A 119 -16.94 15.62 14.61
CA LEU A 119 -16.71 14.99 13.30
C LEU A 119 -15.24 15.09 12.91
N MET A 120 -14.61 13.95 12.69
CA MET A 120 -13.31 13.84 12.04
C MET A 120 -13.50 13.19 10.67
N VAL A 121 -12.90 13.77 9.63
CA VAL A 121 -12.91 13.25 8.26
C VAL A 121 -11.48 13.08 7.78
N GLN A 122 -11.21 11.97 7.12
CA GLN A 122 -9.92 11.66 6.48
C GLN A 122 -10.14 11.29 5.03
N VAL A 123 -9.29 11.82 4.14
CA VAL A 123 -9.26 11.47 2.72
C VAL A 123 -7.82 11.22 2.32
N ASN A 124 -7.55 10.03 1.80
CA ASN A 124 -6.23 9.67 1.28
C ASN A 124 -6.38 9.24 -0.17
N TYR A 125 -5.48 9.68 -1.02
CA TYR A 125 -5.40 9.28 -2.41
C TYR A 125 -3.95 9.04 -2.80
N GLY A 126 -3.70 7.94 -3.49
CA GLY A 126 -2.41 7.60 -4.07
C GLY A 126 -2.54 7.29 -5.56
N PHE A 127 -1.66 7.87 -6.36
CA PHE A 127 -1.45 7.49 -7.75
C PHE A 127 -0.02 6.98 -7.92
N THR A 128 0.13 5.78 -8.49
CA THR A 128 1.41 5.14 -8.73
C THR A 128 1.53 4.66 -10.17
N HIS A 129 2.55 5.12 -10.87
CA HIS A 129 2.94 4.61 -12.18
C HIS A 129 4.25 3.84 -12.02
N ALA A 130 4.17 2.51 -11.96
CA ALA A 130 5.30 1.61 -11.77
C ALA A 130 5.46 0.69 -12.97
N THR A 131 6.63 0.72 -13.63
CA THR A 131 6.91 -0.03 -14.85
C THR A 131 8.31 -0.64 -14.84
N PHE A 132 8.47 -1.75 -15.54
CA PHE A 132 9.78 -2.26 -15.91
C PHE A 132 10.39 -1.32 -16.97
N LYS A 133 11.63 -0.89 -16.75
CA LYS A 133 12.40 -0.11 -17.73
C LYS A 133 13.27 -1.01 -18.60
N ASP A 134 13.77 -2.08 -18.01
CA ASP A 134 14.57 -3.10 -18.68
C ASP A 134 14.34 -4.42 -17.97
N TYR A 135 13.55 -5.30 -18.59
CA TYR A 135 13.32 -6.64 -18.09
C TYR A 135 13.07 -7.61 -19.25
N LYS A 136 14.07 -8.41 -19.56
CA LYS A 136 14.00 -9.47 -20.56
C LYS A 136 14.07 -10.83 -19.90
N ASP A 137 13.08 -11.66 -20.17
CA ASP A 137 13.13 -13.08 -19.86
C ASP A 137 13.77 -13.81 -21.03
N GLU A 138 15.09 -13.94 -21.01
CA GLU A 138 15.86 -14.61 -22.06
C GLU A 138 15.45 -16.07 -22.26
N ARG A 139 14.92 -16.72 -21.21
CA ARG A 139 14.49 -18.12 -21.25
C ARG A 139 13.25 -18.32 -22.11
N ARG A 140 12.31 -17.36 -22.01
CA ARG A 140 11.06 -17.37 -22.77
C ARG A 140 11.16 -16.53 -24.05
N GLY A 141 12.24 -15.77 -24.22
CA GLY A 141 12.39 -14.82 -25.32
C GLY A 141 11.39 -13.67 -25.25
N ILE A 142 10.93 -13.30 -24.04
CA ILE A 142 9.92 -12.28 -23.85
C ILE A 142 10.55 -11.01 -23.25
N ASP A 143 10.24 -9.86 -23.83
CA ASP A 143 10.59 -8.55 -23.30
C ASP A 143 9.39 -7.96 -22.58
N TYR A 144 9.51 -7.77 -21.26
CA TYR A 144 8.49 -7.14 -20.42
C TYR A 144 8.75 -5.65 -20.18
N SER A 145 9.76 -5.07 -20.83
CA SER A 145 10.07 -3.64 -20.71
C SER A 145 8.88 -2.81 -21.13
N GLY A 146 8.54 -1.81 -20.32
CA GLY A 146 7.35 -0.99 -20.50
C GLY A 146 6.07 -1.52 -19.82
N ASN A 147 6.03 -2.80 -19.45
CA ASN A 147 4.90 -3.37 -18.73
C ASN A 147 4.86 -2.83 -17.29
N PHE A 148 3.65 -2.78 -16.72
CA PHE A 148 3.45 -2.39 -15.33
C PHE A 148 3.97 -3.48 -14.38
N LEU A 149 4.52 -3.04 -13.24
CA LEU A 149 4.91 -3.96 -12.17
C LEU A 149 3.68 -4.69 -11.62
N PRO A 150 3.79 -6.02 -11.39
CA PRO A 150 2.73 -6.78 -10.76
C PRO A 150 2.41 -6.29 -9.36
N MET A 151 1.15 -6.51 -8.94
CA MET A 151 0.65 -6.25 -7.58
C MET A 151 0.68 -4.78 -7.15
N VAL A 152 0.88 -3.84 -8.08
CA VAL A 152 0.87 -2.40 -7.81
C VAL A 152 -0.39 -1.79 -8.44
N PRO A 153 -1.42 -1.45 -7.64
CA PRO A 153 -2.58 -0.72 -8.16
C PRO A 153 -2.17 0.71 -8.52
N ARG A 154 -2.67 1.21 -9.68
CA ARG A 154 -2.36 2.57 -10.12
C ARG A 154 -3.04 3.65 -9.30
N HIS A 155 -4.20 3.35 -8.74
CA HIS A 155 -4.98 4.27 -7.92
C HIS A 155 -5.39 3.57 -6.64
N THR A 156 -5.21 4.23 -5.54
CA THR A 156 -5.73 3.83 -4.24
C THR A 156 -6.38 5.04 -3.59
N PHE A 157 -7.48 4.85 -2.91
CA PHE A 157 -8.04 5.90 -2.08
C PHE A 157 -8.72 5.32 -0.84
N ALA A 158 -8.80 6.15 0.19
CA ALA A 158 -9.53 5.86 1.40
C ALA A 158 -10.22 7.14 1.87
N VAL A 159 -11.50 7.00 2.20
CA VAL A 159 -12.29 8.07 2.84
C VAL A 159 -12.86 7.52 4.12
N GLY A 160 -12.59 8.20 5.23
CA GLY A 160 -13.08 7.82 6.55
C GLY A 160 -13.79 9.00 7.23
N ALA A 161 -14.79 8.68 8.03
CA ALA A 161 -15.45 9.65 8.89
C ALA A 161 -15.78 9.00 10.25
N ASP A 162 -15.46 9.72 11.32
CA ASP A 162 -15.80 9.37 12.69
C ASP A 162 -16.61 10.50 13.29
N TYR A 163 -17.83 10.21 13.72
CA TYR A 163 -18.67 11.17 14.40
C TYR A 163 -18.90 10.75 15.85
N THR A 164 -18.41 11.55 16.78
CA THR A 164 -18.48 11.31 18.21
C THR A 164 -19.43 12.30 18.88
N ILE A 165 -20.41 11.77 19.56
CA ILE A 165 -21.40 12.54 20.37
C ILE A 165 -21.05 12.29 21.86
N PRO A 166 -20.54 13.31 22.57
CA PRO A 166 -20.29 13.19 24.00
C PRO A 166 -21.62 13.28 24.78
N ASN A 167 -21.78 12.43 25.79
CA ASN A 167 -22.90 12.41 26.70
C ASN A 167 -24.29 12.48 26.02
N PRO A 168 -24.59 11.61 25.05
CA PRO A 168 -25.88 11.64 24.33
C PRO A 168 -27.07 11.37 25.26
N CYS A 169 -26.86 10.62 26.35
CA CYS A 169 -27.85 10.40 27.40
C CYS A 169 -27.15 9.96 28.69
N ARG A 170 -27.95 9.88 29.81
CA ARG A 170 -27.44 9.54 31.16
C ARG A 170 -26.66 8.20 31.20
N HIS A 171 -26.96 7.26 30.30
CA HIS A 171 -26.41 5.91 30.31
C HIS A 171 -25.26 5.71 29.34
N ILE A 172 -24.86 6.73 28.57
CA ILE A 172 -23.79 6.67 27.57
C ILE A 172 -22.97 7.95 27.70
N ASP A 173 -21.65 7.78 27.96
CA ASP A 173 -20.73 8.91 28.07
C ASP A 173 -20.24 9.33 26.69
N ARG A 174 -20.14 8.39 25.77
CA ARG A 174 -19.68 8.64 24.40
C ARG A 174 -20.33 7.66 23.44
N PHE A 175 -20.87 8.18 22.36
CA PHE A 175 -21.39 7.42 21.25
C PHE A 175 -20.62 7.80 19.98
N THR A 176 -20.06 6.81 19.27
CA THR A 176 -19.29 7.07 18.06
C THR A 176 -19.79 6.22 16.91
N VAL A 177 -20.00 6.87 15.77
CA VAL A 177 -20.28 6.23 14.48
C VAL A 177 -19.06 6.44 13.59
N SER A 178 -18.52 5.36 13.07
CA SER A 178 -17.37 5.34 12.19
C SER A 178 -17.75 4.68 10.87
N ALA A 179 -17.32 5.25 9.76
CA ALA A 179 -17.42 4.63 8.45
C ALA A 179 -16.13 4.87 7.67
N ASN A 180 -15.68 3.87 6.93
CA ASN A 180 -14.60 4.04 5.98
C ASN A 180 -14.89 3.33 4.67
N TYR A 181 -14.51 3.96 3.58
CA TYR A 181 -14.53 3.38 2.25
C TYR A 181 -13.12 3.38 1.68
N THR A 182 -12.66 2.22 1.23
CA THR A 182 -11.38 2.06 0.56
C THR A 182 -11.60 1.58 -0.85
N GLY A 183 -10.93 2.22 -1.81
CA GLY A 183 -10.96 1.84 -3.21
C GLY A 183 -9.57 1.44 -3.68
N THR A 184 -9.49 0.31 -4.34
CA THR A 184 -8.27 -0.20 -4.95
C THR A 184 -8.49 -0.29 -6.45
N GLY A 185 -7.67 0.42 -7.21
CA GLY A 185 -7.67 0.39 -8.67
C GLY A 185 -7.26 -0.97 -9.21
N ARG A 186 -7.27 -1.07 -10.53
CA ARG A 186 -6.89 -2.31 -11.22
C ARG A 186 -5.51 -2.79 -10.76
N ILE A 187 -5.42 -4.05 -10.36
CA ILE A 187 -4.18 -4.76 -10.02
C ILE A 187 -3.84 -5.71 -11.17
N LEU A 188 -2.63 -5.65 -11.66
CA LEU A 188 -2.06 -6.62 -12.60
C LEU A 188 -1.30 -7.67 -11.80
N TRP A 189 -1.54 -8.95 -12.05
CA TRP A 189 -0.98 -10.02 -11.23
C TRP A 189 0.36 -10.54 -11.72
N LYS A 190 0.64 -10.37 -13.02
CA LYS A 190 1.82 -10.94 -13.68
C LYS A 190 2.54 -9.88 -14.52
N GLU A 191 3.79 -10.19 -14.84
CA GLU A 191 4.68 -9.34 -15.63
C GLU A 191 4.17 -9.11 -17.06
N ASP A 192 3.40 -10.07 -17.62
CA ASP A 192 2.78 -9.96 -18.94
C ASP A 192 1.54 -9.08 -18.98
N ASN A 193 1.08 -8.60 -17.83
CA ASN A 193 -0.09 -7.75 -17.63
C ASN A 193 -1.42 -8.31 -18.18
N LYS A 194 -1.51 -9.63 -18.40
CA LYS A 194 -2.72 -10.26 -18.98
C LYS A 194 -3.78 -10.57 -17.94
N VAL A 195 -3.36 -10.96 -16.73
CA VAL A 195 -4.28 -11.31 -15.63
C VAL A 195 -4.40 -10.15 -14.68
N SER A 196 -5.62 -9.76 -14.35
CA SER A 196 -5.87 -8.60 -13.50
C SER A 196 -7.09 -8.77 -12.61
N GLN A 197 -7.06 -8.08 -11.46
CA GLN A 197 -8.21 -7.77 -10.63
C GLN A 197 -8.74 -6.39 -11.06
N PRO A 198 -10.00 -6.25 -11.47
CA PRO A 198 -10.62 -4.94 -11.69
C PRO A 198 -10.67 -4.11 -10.41
N TYR A 199 -11.00 -2.82 -10.55
CA TYR A 199 -11.30 -1.97 -9.40
C TYR A 199 -12.31 -2.63 -8.46
N TYR A 200 -12.09 -2.50 -7.16
CA TYR A 200 -13.05 -2.85 -6.13
C TYR A 200 -13.02 -1.83 -4.98
N GLY A 201 -14.15 -1.71 -4.29
CA GLY A 201 -14.31 -0.81 -3.16
C GLY A 201 -14.96 -1.50 -1.98
N LEU A 202 -14.44 -1.25 -0.78
CA LEU A 202 -14.89 -1.85 0.47
C LEU A 202 -15.42 -0.78 1.40
N LEU A 203 -16.69 -0.86 1.77
CA LEU A 203 -17.30 -0.04 2.81
C LEU A 203 -17.30 -0.83 4.13
N ASN A 204 -16.78 -0.20 5.17
CA ASN A 204 -16.83 -0.72 6.53
C ASN A 204 -17.47 0.33 7.45
N ALA A 205 -18.20 -0.12 8.46
CA ALA A 205 -18.77 0.75 9.47
C ALA A 205 -18.65 0.15 10.86
N LYS A 206 -18.67 1.02 11.87
CA LYS A 206 -18.64 0.64 13.28
C LYS A 206 -19.48 1.64 14.07
N VAL A 207 -20.25 1.12 15.01
CA VAL A 207 -20.96 1.92 16.02
C VAL A 207 -20.46 1.48 17.38
N SER A 208 -20.14 2.41 18.27
CA SER A 208 -19.70 2.12 19.63
C SER A 208 -20.34 3.03 20.65
N ALA A 209 -20.62 2.46 21.81
CA ALA A 209 -21.14 3.17 22.98
C ALA A 209 -20.25 2.87 24.19
N THR A 210 -19.80 3.92 24.86
CA THR A 210 -18.92 3.85 26.04
C THR A 210 -19.69 4.34 27.26
N LYS A 211 -19.62 3.59 28.34
CA LYS A 211 -20.04 4.00 29.67
C LYS A 211 -18.97 3.62 30.68
N ASP A 212 -18.50 4.61 31.42
CA ASP A 212 -17.39 4.47 32.36
C ASP A 212 -16.19 3.74 31.71
N PHE A 213 -15.82 2.57 32.22
CA PHE A 213 -14.70 1.76 31.73
C PHE A 213 -15.10 0.72 30.66
N ILE A 214 -16.39 0.65 30.25
CA ILE A 214 -16.90 -0.34 29.31
C ILE A 214 -17.23 0.30 27.96
N THR A 215 -16.77 -0.28 26.88
CA THR A 215 -17.16 0.07 25.52
C THR A 215 -17.74 -1.14 24.80
N PHE A 216 -18.98 -1.01 24.32
CA PHE A 216 -19.61 -1.94 23.39
C PHE A 216 -19.47 -1.43 21.98
N ALA A 217 -19.13 -2.32 21.02
CA ALA A 217 -19.10 -1.94 19.63
C ALA A 217 -19.66 -3.06 18.75
N ILE A 218 -20.36 -2.64 17.69
CA ILE A 218 -20.80 -3.49 16.58
C ILE A 218 -20.14 -2.94 15.33
N TRP A 219 -19.62 -3.84 14.50
CA TRP A 219 -18.98 -3.47 13.25
C TRP A 219 -19.42 -4.36 12.11
N ALA A 220 -19.38 -3.82 10.90
CA ALA A 220 -19.60 -4.53 9.65
C ALA A 220 -18.46 -4.21 8.67
N LYS A 221 -17.99 -5.22 7.96
CA LYS A 221 -16.93 -5.13 6.96
C LYS A 221 -17.43 -5.60 5.61
N ASN A 222 -16.89 -5.00 4.54
CA ASN A 222 -17.31 -5.25 3.16
C ASN A 222 -18.83 -5.16 2.98
N MET A 223 -19.42 -4.06 3.47
CA MET A 223 -20.87 -3.80 3.37
C MET A 223 -21.35 -3.65 1.93
N THR A 224 -20.45 -3.36 1.00
CA THR A 224 -20.72 -3.32 -0.45
C THR A 224 -20.92 -4.72 -1.04
N GLY A 225 -20.55 -5.79 -0.32
CA GLY A 225 -20.58 -7.15 -0.84
C GLY A 225 -19.62 -7.37 -2.01
N ALA A 226 -18.56 -6.59 -2.09
CA ALA A 226 -17.60 -6.66 -3.20
C ALA A 226 -16.94 -8.05 -3.26
N ASP A 227 -17.03 -8.70 -4.42
CA ASP A 227 -16.28 -9.93 -4.74
C ASP A 227 -14.98 -9.53 -5.44
N TYR A 228 -13.85 -9.88 -4.85
CA TYR A 228 -12.53 -9.54 -5.33
C TYR A 228 -11.51 -10.61 -5.01
N SER A 229 -10.44 -10.68 -5.81
CA SER A 229 -9.29 -11.53 -5.51
C SER A 229 -8.30 -10.75 -4.66
N ALA A 230 -7.99 -11.27 -3.47
CA ALA A 230 -6.97 -10.70 -2.59
C ALA A 230 -5.56 -11.07 -3.04
N PHE A 231 -5.41 -12.20 -3.72
CA PHE A 231 -4.15 -12.70 -4.26
C PHE A 231 -4.41 -13.63 -5.45
N TYR A 232 -3.45 -13.68 -6.37
CA TYR A 232 -3.45 -14.59 -7.52
C TYR A 232 -2.05 -15.16 -7.73
N PHE A 233 -1.97 -16.44 -8.05
CA PHE A 233 -0.73 -17.11 -8.44
C PHE A 233 -1.01 -18.25 -9.42
N GLU A 234 0.01 -18.68 -10.11
CA GLU A 234 -0.06 -19.83 -11.03
C GLU A 234 0.82 -20.97 -10.52
N THR A 235 0.29 -22.17 -10.59
CA THR A 235 1.05 -23.41 -10.30
C THR A 235 0.50 -24.54 -11.14
N GLY A 236 1.38 -25.43 -11.64
CA GLY A 236 1.00 -26.55 -12.49
C GLY A 236 0.21 -26.13 -13.75
N GLY A 237 0.50 -24.94 -14.32
CA GLY A 237 -0.21 -24.40 -15.50
C GLY A 237 -1.64 -23.90 -15.21
N LYS A 238 -2.05 -23.84 -13.95
CA LYS A 238 -3.37 -23.36 -13.53
C LYS A 238 -3.26 -22.08 -12.72
N GLY A 239 -4.14 -21.12 -13.00
CA GLY A 239 -4.30 -19.91 -12.20
C GLY A 239 -5.17 -20.19 -10.96
N LEU A 240 -4.70 -19.79 -9.80
CA LEU A 240 -5.41 -19.88 -8.53
C LEU A 240 -5.58 -18.49 -7.95
N ALA A 241 -6.77 -18.18 -7.47
CA ALA A 241 -7.07 -16.91 -6.83
C ALA A 241 -7.58 -17.15 -5.40
N GLN A 242 -7.03 -16.39 -4.47
CA GLN A 242 -7.56 -16.30 -3.13
C GLN A 242 -8.63 -15.21 -3.10
N LYS A 243 -9.85 -15.56 -2.78
CA LYS A 243 -10.95 -14.58 -2.61
C LYS A 243 -10.69 -13.67 -1.41
N GLY A 244 -11.08 -12.43 -1.56
CA GLY A 244 -11.14 -11.46 -0.48
C GLY A 244 -12.21 -11.85 0.56
N ARG A 245 -12.17 -11.18 1.70
CA ARG A 245 -13.15 -11.40 2.77
C ARG A 245 -14.54 -10.94 2.32
N PRO A 246 -15.58 -11.81 2.45
CA PRO A 246 -16.94 -11.41 2.16
C PRO A 246 -17.48 -10.43 3.21
N PHE A 247 -18.73 -10.02 3.05
CA PHE A 247 -19.43 -9.29 4.12
C PHE A 247 -19.33 -10.06 5.45
N THR A 248 -18.93 -9.33 6.49
CA THR A 248 -18.84 -9.86 7.86
C THR A 248 -19.37 -8.84 8.84
N ILE A 249 -20.08 -9.32 9.87
CA ILE A 249 -20.54 -8.50 11.00
C ILE A 249 -20.04 -9.13 12.29
N GLY A 250 -19.74 -8.31 13.27
CA GLY A 250 -19.29 -8.78 14.59
C GLY A 250 -19.44 -7.70 15.65
N GLY A 251 -19.22 -8.12 16.89
CA GLY A 251 -19.23 -7.22 18.05
C GLY A 251 -18.01 -7.46 18.92
N ASN A 252 -17.67 -6.44 19.73
CA ASN A 252 -16.64 -6.55 20.75
C ASN A 252 -17.04 -5.75 22.00
N ILE A 253 -16.53 -6.22 23.13
CA ILE A 253 -16.60 -5.53 24.42
C ILE A 253 -15.17 -5.23 24.82
N GLN A 254 -14.91 -3.99 25.20
CA GLN A 254 -13.60 -3.53 25.67
C GLN A 254 -13.75 -2.98 27.08
N LEU A 255 -12.84 -3.40 27.97
CA LEU A 255 -12.73 -2.91 29.33
C LEU A 255 -11.43 -2.09 29.41
N SER A 256 -11.49 -0.86 29.93
CA SER A 256 -10.35 0.06 30.06
C SER A 256 -10.26 0.51 31.51
N PHE A 257 -9.25 0.03 32.24
CA PHE A 257 -9.01 0.32 33.66
C PHE A 257 -7.95 1.40 33.82
#